data_15345ed318766ffdb75410af7e025c51
#
_entry.id   15345ed318766ffdb75410af7e025c51
#
_cell.length_a   1.000
_cell.length_b   1.000
_cell.length_c   1.000
_cell.angle_alpha   90.00
_cell.angle_beta   90.00
_cell.angle_gamma   90.00
#
_symmetry.space_group_name_H-M   'P 1'
#
loop_
_entity.id
_entity.type
_entity.pdbx_description
1 polymer ?
#
loop_
_entity_poly.entity_id
_entity_poly.type
_entity_poly.pdbx_seq_one_letter_code
_entity_poly.pdbx_strand_id
1 'polypeptide(L)'
;MVAARAPEPATKLFLPAASTLITRTVNTSMKNLSGSGLPTGPQARYSGPTPEARYVIPRFVERTSQGVREYDPYAKLFEERVIFLGVQVDDASANDVMAQLLCLESMDPDRDISIYINSPGGSFTALTAIYDTMQFVKPDIQTVCMGQAASAAAVLLAAGTPGKRMALPNARVLIHQPYSETGRGQVSDLEIAANEIQRMRLQMEEMLAKHSTKPIEKIRDDIERDKILTAEDALAYGLIDQIVSNRKSSVGV
;
A
#
# COMPACT_ATOMS: atom_id res chain seq x y z
N MET A 1 -45.53 14.25 -25.69
CA MET A 1 -44.85 13.00 -26.10
C MET A 1 -43.40 13.35 -26.37
N VAL A 2 -42.52 13.21 -25.39
CA VAL A 2 -41.08 13.44 -25.50
C VAL A 2 -40.40 12.08 -25.49
N ALA A 3 -39.74 11.73 -26.62
CA ALA A 3 -39.06 10.46 -26.80
C ALA A 3 -37.78 10.42 -25.93
N ALA A 4 -37.67 9.42 -25.10
CA ALA A 4 -36.48 9.13 -24.32
C ALA A 4 -35.36 8.61 -25.25
N ARG A 5 -34.21 9.26 -25.21
CA ARG A 5 -33.00 8.91 -25.94
C ARG A 5 -32.32 7.76 -25.20
N ALA A 6 -32.02 6.67 -25.89
CA ALA A 6 -31.29 5.52 -25.37
C ALA A 6 -29.82 5.88 -25.04
N PRO A 7 -29.20 5.25 -24.04
CA PRO A 7 -27.78 5.51 -23.70
C PRO A 7 -26.87 4.87 -24.78
N GLU A 8 -25.81 5.62 -25.14
CA GLU A 8 -24.74 5.16 -26.01
C GLU A 8 -23.91 4.05 -25.35
N PRO A 9 -23.38 3.10 -26.14
CA PRO A 9 -22.57 2.00 -25.60
C PRO A 9 -21.18 2.51 -25.18
N ALA A 10 -20.76 2.04 -24.00
CA ALA A 10 -19.45 2.32 -23.41
C ALA A 10 -18.31 1.92 -24.36
N THR A 11 -17.37 2.83 -24.55
CA THR A 11 -16.15 2.65 -25.35
C THR A 11 -15.29 1.58 -24.69
N LYS A 12 -15.14 0.44 -25.38
CA LYS A 12 -14.20 -0.62 -24.97
C LYS A 12 -12.78 -0.10 -25.13
N LEU A 13 -12.06 0.04 -23.99
CA LEU A 13 -10.63 0.28 -23.98
C LEU A 13 -9.93 -0.99 -24.51
N PHE A 14 -9.35 -0.90 -25.70
CA PHE A 14 -8.53 -1.96 -26.28
C PHE A 14 -7.17 -1.94 -25.61
N LEU A 15 -6.82 -3.00 -24.87
CA LEU A 15 -5.45 -3.30 -24.45
C LEU A 15 -4.78 -4.15 -25.55
N PRO A 16 -3.60 -3.78 -26.06
CA PRO A 16 -2.88 -4.61 -27.01
C PRO A 16 -2.28 -5.83 -26.33
N ALA A 17 -2.40 -6.98 -26.99
CA ALA A 17 -1.78 -8.24 -26.57
C ALA A 17 -0.26 -8.08 -26.50
N ALA A 18 0.32 -8.27 -25.33
CA ALA A 18 1.77 -8.30 -25.13
C ALA A 18 2.35 -9.64 -25.60
N SER A 19 3.05 -9.61 -26.69
CA SER A 19 3.97 -10.67 -27.12
C SER A 19 5.21 -10.02 -27.70
N THR A 20 6.29 -10.00 -26.92
CA THR A 20 7.67 -10.21 -27.39
C THR A 20 8.65 -10.07 -26.22
N LEU A 21 9.23 -11.18 -25.80
CA LEU A 21 10.40 -11.23 -24.92
C LEU A 21 11.57 -10.48 -25.54
N ILE A 22 12.15 -9.53 -24.80
CA ILE A 22 13.49 -9.03 -25.09
C ILE A 22 14.41 -9.46 -23.95
N THR A 23 15.17 -10.51 -24.21
CA THR A 23 16.30 -10.93 -23.38
C THR A 23 17.45 -9.95 -23.60
N ARG A 24 17.76 -9.11 -22.63
CA ARG A 24 19.00 -8.32 -22.61
C ARG A 24 19.98 -8.93 -21.62
N THR A 25 20.99 -9.59 -22.17
CA THR A 25 22.19 -10.04 -21.46
C THR A 25 23.04 -8.81 -21.12
N VAL A 26 23.21 -8.52 -19.83
CA VAL A 26 24.15 -7.50 -19.36
C VAL A 26 25.50 -8.18 -19.12
N ASN A 27 26.44 -7.92 -19.99
CA ASN A 27 27.82 -8.37 -19.89
C ASN A 27 28.60 -7.31 -19.11
N THR A 28 28.96 -7.58 -17.85
CA THR A 28 29.76 -6.66 -17.03
C THR A 28 31.23 -7.09 -17.11
N SER A 29 31.98 -6.37 -17.91
CA SER A 29 33.46 -6.48 -17.98
C SER A 29 34.09 -5.80 -16.77
N MET A 30 34.74 -6.57 -15.91
CA MET A 30 35.61 -6.04 -14.85
C MET A 30 36.95 -5.58 -15.46
N LYS A 31 37.25 -4.29 -15.35
CA LYS A 31 38.62 -3.77 -15.57
C LYS A 31 39.28 -3.51 -14.22
N ASN A 32 40.35 -4.22 -13.97
CA ASN A 32 41.29 -4.01 -12.86
C ASN A 32 41.93 -2.61 -12.95
N LEU A 33 41.93 -1.88 -11.85
CA LEU A 33 42.80 -0.73 -11.63
C LEU A 33 43.57 -0.95 -10.32
N SER A 34 44.81 -1.33 -10.46
CA SER A 34 45.83 -1.27 -9.42
C SER A 34 46.36 0.17 -9.30
N GLY A 35 46.29 0.72 -8.11
CA GLY A 35 46.85 2.03 -7.76
C GLY A 35 47.22 2.07 -6.29
N SER A 36 48.52 2.00 -6.00
CA SER A 36 49.16 2.07 -4.70
C SER A 36 49.12 3.47 -4.11
N GLY A 37 48.79 3.58 -2.81
CA GLY A 37 48.92 4.79 -2.04
C GLY A 37 48.26 4.66 -0.65
N LEU A 38 49.03 4.18 0.34
CA LEU A 38 48.63 4.21 1.75
C LEU A 38 48.82 5.61 2.35
N PRO A 39 47.86 6.21 2.98
CA PRO A 39 48.08 7.27 3.97
C PRO A 39 48.11 6.68 5.37
N THR A 40 49.22 6.88 6.05
CA THR A 40 49.45 6.60 7.48
C THR A 40 48.76 7.67 8.32
N GLY A 41 47.77 7.29 9.15
CA GLY A 41 47.19 8.14 10.20
C GLY A 41 46.18 7.33 11.02
N PRO A 42 46.20 7.43 12.38
CA PRO A 42 45.40 6.58 13.24
C PRO A 42 43.96 7.12 13.35
N GLN A 43 43.11 6.72 12.43
CA GLN A 43 41.66 6.73 12.63
C GLN A 43 41.11 5.43 12.07
N ALA A 44 41.11 4.41 12.91
CA ALA A 44 40.31 3.24 12.67
C ALA A 44 38.84 3.67 12.77
N ARG A 45 38.30 4.26 11.69
CA ARG A 45 36.86 4.28 11.48
C ARG A 45 36.48 2.83 11.16
N TYR A 46 35.77 2.23 12.08
CA TYR A 46 35.13 0.94 11.88
C TYR A 46 34.17 1.11 10.68
N SER A 47 34.68 0.88 9.47
CA SER A 47 33.86 0.72 8.26
C SER A 47 33.52 -0.76 8.12
N GLY A 48 32.90 -1.32 9.18
CA GLY A 48 32.15 -2.54 9.00
C GLY A 48 30.99 -2.23 8.04
N PRO A 49 30.60 -3.17 7.18
CA PRO A 49 29.39 -3.01 6.41
C PRO A 49 28.29 -2.72 7.43
N THR A 50 27.62 -1.59 7.27
CA THR A 50 26.33 -1.37 7.96
C THR A 50 25.54 -2.64 7.77
N PRO A 51 25.07 -3.28 8.84
CA PRO A 51 24.19 -4.42 8.69
C PRO A 51 22.88 -3.89 8.09
N GLU A 52 22.84 -3.77 6.77
CA GLU A 52 21.59 -3.80 6.07
C GLU A 52 21.00 -5.15 6.45
N ALA A 53 19.95 -5.14 7.26
CA ALA A 53 19.19 -6.32 7.60
C ALA A 53 18.62 -6.89 6.30
N ARG A 54 19.41 -7.66 5.61
CA ARG A 54 19.00 -8.36 4.39
C ARG A 54 18.28 -9.60 4.84
N TYR A 55 16.99 -9.51 4.88
CA TYR A 55 16.18 -10.71 4.84
C TYR A 55 16.55 -11.46 3.56
N VAL A 56 17.15 -12.63 3.73
CA VAL A 56 17.30 -13.56 2.62
C VAL A 56 15.89 -14.07 2.31
N ILE A 57 15.33 -13.64 1.19
CA ILE A 57 14.05 -14.15 0.72
C ILE A 57 14.30 -15.58 0.25
N PRO A 58 13.78 -16.61 0.97
CA PRO A 58 14.00 -18.00 0.58
C PRO A 58 13.25 -18.27 -0.73
N ARG A 59 13.87 -19.08 -1.59
CA ARG A 59 13.21 -19.64 -2.76
C ARG A 59 12.83 -21.08 -2.47
N PHE A 60 11.68 -21.50 -2.95
CA PHE A 60 11.23 -22.87 -2.84
C PHE A 60 10.65 -23.36 -4.15
N VAL A 61 10.63 -24.65 -4.32
CA VAL A 61 10.21 -25.32 -5.56
C VAL A 61 8.91 -26.06 -5.30
N GLU A 62 7.89 -25.75 -6.06
CA GLU A 62 6.63 -26.50 -6.06
C GLU A 62 6.54 -27.40 -7.30
N ARG A 63 6.23 -28.67 -7.11
CA ARG A 63 5.99 -29.62 -8.20
C ARG A 63 4.49 -29.73 -8.43
N THR A 64 4.06 -29.35 -9.61
CA THR A 64 2.66 -29.45 -10.05
C THR A 64 2.54 -30.46 -11.19
N SER A 65 1.33 -30.82 -11.54
CA SER A 65 1.05 -31.65 -12.73
C SER A 65 1.51 -31.02 -14.05
N GLN A 66 1.73 -29.69 -14.04
CA GLN A 66 2.18 -28.92 -15.21
C GLN A 66 3.70 -28.68 -15.24
N GLY A 67 4.45 -29.18 -14.23
CA GLY A 67 5.89 -29.03 -14.15
C GLY A 67 6.37 -28.52 -12.79
N VAL A 68 7.63 -28.08 -12.79
CA VAL A 68 8.32 -27.54 -11.62
C VAL A 68 8.33 -26.02 -11.71
N ARG A 69 7.85 -25.34 -10.68
CA ARG A 69 7.89 -23.87 -10.55
C ARG A 69 8.68 -23.45 -9.33
N GLU A 70 9.53 -22.46 -9.49
CA GLU A 70 10.28 -21.82 -8.41
C GLU A 70 9.55 -20.56 -7.98
N TYR A 71 9.36 -20.41 -6.67
CA TYR A 71 8.71 -19.27 -6.04
C TYR A 71 9.57 -18.66 -4.95
N ASP A 72 9.45 -17.36 -4.77
CA ASP A 72 9.66 -16.68 -3.50
C ASP A 72 8.32 -16.53 -2.74
N PRO A 73 8.34 -16.20 -1.43
CA PRO A 73 7.11 -16.07 -0.65
C PRO A 73 6.13 -15.00 -1.20
N TYR A 74 6.63 -13.91 -1.77
CA TYR A 74 5.77 -12.84 -2.31
C TYR A 74 5.08 -13.29 -3.59
N ALA A 75 5.81 -13.96 -4.49
CA ALA A 75 5.22 -14.54 -5.70
C ALA A 75 4.13 -15.58 -5.35
N LYS A 76 4.35 -16.39 -4.30
CA LYS A 76 3.35 -17.34 -3.83
C LYS A 76 2.13 -16.66 -3.22
N LEU A 77 2.32 -15.62 -2.42
CA LEU A 77 1.21 -14.82 -1.89
C LEU A 77 0.41 -14.16 -3.01
N PHE A 78 1.09 -13.64 -4.03
CA PHE A 78 0.43 -13.02 -5.18
C PHE A 78 -0.44 -14.02 -5.97
N GLU A 79 0.01 -15.26 -6.16
CA GLU A 79 -0.82 -16.33 -6.73
C GLU A 79 -2.11 -16.58 -5.91
N GLU A 80 -2.02 -16.45 -4.58
CA GLU A 80 -3.15 -16.55 -3.67
C GLU A 80 -3.95 -15.24 -3.55
N ARG A 81 -3.69 -14.29 -4.45
CA ARG A 81 -4.33 -12.97 -4.53
C ARG A 81 -4.08 -12.09 -3.29
N VAL A 82 -2.91 -12.21 -2.70
CA VAL A 82 -2.48 -11.44 -1.54
C VAL A 82 -1.38 -10.46 -1.94
N ILE A 83 -1.64 -9.18 -1.75
CA ILE A 83 -0.69 -8.08 -1.88
C ILE A 83 -0.17 -7.75 -0.49
N PHE A 84 1.16 -7.64 -0.32
CA PHE A 84 1.76 -7.31 0.96
C PHE A 84 2.33 -5.89 0.96
N LEU A 85 1.65 -4.97 1.66
CA LEU A 85 2.10 -3.59 1.86
C LEU A 85 2.87 -3.48 3.19
N GLY A 86 4.16 -3.85 3.15
CA GLY A 86 5.04 -3.91 4.32
C GLY A 86 6.11 -2.82 4.37
N VAL A 87 5.90 -1.71 3.66
CA VAL A 87 6.86 -0.61 3.50
C VAL A 87 6.19 0.74 3.69
N GLN A 88 6.99 1.81 3.65
CA GLN A 88 6.46 3.17 3.55
C GLN A 88 5.65 3.33 2.26
N VAL A 89 4.56 4.10 2.33
CA VAL A 89 3.73 4.45 1.16
C VAL A 89 4.40 5.60 0.42
N ASP A 90 5.05 5.29 -0.70
CA ASP A 90 5.70 6.22 -1.61
C ASP A 90 5.29 5.93 -3.06
N ASP A 91 5.79 6.69 -4.02
CA ASP A 91 5.42 6.56 -5.42
C ASP A 91 5.79 5.17 -5.99
N ALA A 92 6.90 4.58 -5.53
CA ALA A 92 7.33 3.27 -6.00
C ALA A 92 6.39 2.17 -5.48
N SER A 93 6.14 2.14 -4.17
CA SER A 93 5.22 1.18 -3.55
C SER A 93 3.78 1.35 -4.05
N ALA A 94 3.35 2.60 -4.34
CA ALA A 94 2.03 2.87 -4.91
C ALA A 94 1.91 2.28 -6.32
N ASN A 95 2.89 2.50 -7.18
CA ASN A 95 2.90 1.94 -8.53
C ASN A 95 2.88 0.41 -8.51
N ASP A 96 3.64 -0.22 -7.60
CA ASP A 96 3.66 -1.67 -7.45
C ASP A 96 2.30 -2.22 -6.99
N VAL A 97 1.66 -1.60 -5.99
CA VAL A 97 0.34 -2.03 -5.50
C VAL A 97 -0.73 -1.84 -6.57
N MET A 98 -0.75 -0.70 -7.26
CA MET A 98 -1.71 -0.45 -8.36
C MET A 98 -1.56 -1.47 -9.48
N ALA A 99 -0.32 -1.76 -9.91
CA ALA A 99 -0.06 -2.76 -10.95
C ALA A 99 -0.53 -4.16 -10.51
N GLN A 100 -0.31 -4.53 -9.26
CA GLN A 100 -0.77 -5.81 -8.70
C GLN A 100 -2.29 -5.89 -8.65
N LEU A 101 -2.99 -4.84 -8.22
CA LEU A 101 -4.46 -4.76 -8.19
C LEU A 101 -5.05 -4.97 -9.58
N LEU A 102 -4.58 -4.22 -10.57
CA LEU A 102 -5.04 -4.31 -11.96
C LEU A 102 -4.71 -5.67 -12.60
N CYS A 103 -3.55 -6.24 -12.28
CA CYS A 103 -3.16 -7.57 -12.74
C CYS A 103 -4.10 -8.64 -12.16
N LEU A 104 -4.35 -8.63 -10.86
CA LEU A 104 -5.24 -9.58 -10.21
C LEU A 104 -6.69 -9.46 -10.67
N GLU A 105 -7.18 -8.24 -10.91
CA GLU A 105 -8.49 -8.03 -11.54
C GLU A 105 -8.55 -8.65 -12.94
N SER A 106 -7.52 -8.43 -13.77
CA SER A 106 -7.48 -8.99 -15.13
C SER A 106 -7.42 -10.52 -15.17
N MET A 107 -6.85 -11.15 -14.12
CA MET A 107 -6.77 -12.60 -13.99
C MET A 107 -8.11 -13.22 -13.60
N ASP A 108 -8.82 -12.62 -12.65
CA ASP A 108 -10.12 -13.06 -12.17
C ASP A 108 -10.85 -11.89 -11.48
N PRO A 109 -11.84 -11.28 -12.15
CA PRO A 109 -12.53 -10.10 -11.62
C PRO A 109 -13.59 -10.43 -10.56
N ASP A 110 -13.89 -11.70 -10.31
CA ASP A 110 -14.98 -12.13 -9.43
C ASP A 110 -14.47 -12.66 -8.07
N ARG A 111 -13.15 -12.77 -7.91
CA ARG A 111 -12.54 -13.19 -6.64
C ARG A 111 -11.93 -12.02 -5.90
N ASP A 112 -12.09 -12.02 -4.58
CA ASP A 112 -11.52 -11.01 -3.69
C ASP A 112 -9.99 -10.89 -3.83
N ILE A 113 -9.48 -9.68 -3.56
CA ILE A 113 -8.06 -9.40 -3.42
C ILE A 113 -7.80 -9.03 -1.95
N SER A 114 -6.75 -9.59 -1.35
CA SER A 114 -6.36 -9.29 0.03
C SER A 114 -5.15 -8.39 0.07
N ILE A 115 -5.20 -7.29 0.82
CA ILE A 115 -4.05 -6.43 1.10
C ILE A 115 -3.66 -6.60 2.57
N TYR A 116 -2.46 -7.16 2.80
CA TYR A 116 -1.89 -7.31 4.14
C TYR A 116 -1.00 -6.10 4.44
N ILE A 117 -1.30 -5.39 5.51
CA ILE A 117 -0.72 -4.07 5.80
C ILE A 117 0.13 -4.12 7.06
N ASN A 118 1.41 -3.73 6.91
CA ASN A 118 2.31 -3.43 8.01
C ASN A 118 3.16 -2.21 7.61
N SER A 119 2.57 -1.02 7.65
CA SER A 119 3.15 0.18 7.07
C SER A 119 3.05 1.41 8.00
N PRO A 120 4.10 2.24 8.07
CA PRO A 120 4.06 3.50 8.80
C PRO A 120 3.25 4.60 8.07
N GLY A 121 2.73 4.32 6.86
CA GLY A 121 2.13 5.33 6.00
C GLY A 121 3.17 6.05 5.13
N GLY A 122 2.87 7.27 4.69
CA GLY A 122 3.78 8.04 3.86
C GLY A 122 3.08 9.11 3.00
N SER A 123 3.46 9.22 1.72
CA SER A 123 3.01 10.25 0.78
C SER A 123 1.49 10.26 0.58
N PHE A 124 0.90 11.46 0.61
CA PHE A 124 -0.53 11.61 0.37
C PHE A 124 -0.92 11.30 -1.08
N THR A 125 -0.09 11.67 -2.05
CA THR A 125 -0.34 11.37 -3.47
C THR A 125 -0.26 9.87 -3.75
N ALA A 126 0.67 9.18 -3.12
CA ALA A 126 0.77 7.72 -3.18
C ALA A 126 -0.44 7.04 -2.51
N LEU A 127 -0.91 7.57 -1.37
CA LEU A 127 -2.16 7.14 -0.74
C LEU A 127 -3.33 7.23 -1.71
N THR A 128 -3.57 8.40 -2.31
CA THR A 128 -4.72 8.61 -3.20
C THR A 128 -4.67 7.72 -4.43
N ALA A 129 -3.47 7.48 -4.98
CA ALA A 129 -3.29 6.58 -6.12
C ALA A 129 -3.71 5.13 -5.79
N ILE A 130 -3.27 4.60 -4.65
CA ILE A 130 -3.69 3.26 -4.19
C ILE A 130 -5.17 3.24 -3.85
N TYR A 131 -5.64 4.23 -3.09
CA TYR A 131 -7.04 4.33 -2.66
C TYR A 131 -8.00 4.32 -3.85
N ASP A 132 -7.77 5.19 -4.83
CA ASP A 132 -8.64 5.28 -6.00
C ASP A 132 -8.59 3.98 -6.82
N THR A 133 -7.43 3.33 -6.92
CA THR A 133 -7.32 2.02 -7.58
C THR A 133 -8.09 0.94 -6.83
N MET A 134 -8.03 0.90 -5.48
CA MET A 134 -8.84 -0.02 -4.67
C MET A 134 -10.34 0.18 -4.88
N GLN A 135 -10.80 1.44 -5.07
CA GLN A 135 -12.21 1.74 -5.33
C GLN A 135 -12.60 1.50 -6.80
N PHE A 136 -11.63 1.52 -7.72
CA PHE A 136 -11.86 1.38 -9.16
C PHE A 136 -12.00 -0.07 -9.62
N VAL A 137 -11.20 -0.99 -9.07
CA VAL A 137 -11.21 -2.40 -9.45
C VAL A 137 -12.53 -3.09 -9.05
N LYS A 138 -12.96 -4.07 -9.83
CA LYS A 138 -14.22 -4.79 -9.61
C LYS A 138 -14.20 -5.73 -8.39
N PRO A 139 -13.09 -6.47 -8.12
CA PRO A 139 -13.02 -7.37 -6.96
C PRO A 139 -13.22 -6.63 -5.64
N ASP A 140 -13.85 -7.28 -4.67
CA ASP A 140 -13.84 -6.82 -3.29
C ASP A 140 -12.42 -6.82 -2.73
N ILE A 141 -12.08 -5.79 -1.99
CA ILE A 141 -10.75 -5.63 -1.38
C ILE A 141 -10.84 -5.95 0.11
N GLN A 142 -10.25 -7.08 0.50
CA GLN A 142 -10.05 -7.42 1.90
C GLN A 142 -8.78 -6.74 2.42
N THR A 143 -8.85 -6.06 3.56
CA THR A 143 -7.67 -5.45 4.20
C THR A 143 -7.39 -6.07 5.56
N VAL A 144 -6.11 -6.34 5.85
CA VAL A 144 -5.71 -6.97 7.12
C VAL A 144 -4.49 -6.24 7.71
N CYS A 145 -4.66 -5.59 8.84
CA CYS A 145 -3.54 -4.99 9.58
C CYS A 145 -2.75 -6.06 10.35
N MET A 146 -1.47 -6.22 9.99
CA MET A 146 -0.55 -7.21 10.59
C MET A 146 0.65 -6.49 11.24
N GLY A 147 0.43 -5.84 12.37
CA GLY A 147 1.45 -5.03 13.05
C GLY A 147 1.02 -3.60 13.16
N GLN A 148 1.21 -2.78 12.13
CA GLN A 148 0.72 -1.41 12.15
C GLN A 148 0.12 -0.96 10.82
N ALA A 149 -0.87 -0.08 10.93
CA ALA A 149 -1.37 0.74 9.85
C ALA A 149 -1.42 2.20 10.32
N ALA A 150 -0.45 3.01 9.92
CA ALA A 150 -0.36 4.39 10.38
C ALA A 150 -0.55 5.39 9.23
N SER A 151 -1.17 6.55 9.51
CA SER A 151 -1.32 7.65 8.56
C SER A 151 -2.00 7.19 7.25
N ALA A 152 -1.35 7.35 6.10
CA ALA A 152 -1.82 6.86 4.79
C ALA A 152 -2.26 5.38 4.83
N ALA A 153 -1.51 4.52 5.51
CA ALA A 153 -1.84 3.10 5.62
C ALA A 153 -3.11 2.83 6.44
N ALA A 154 -3.44 3.69 7.42
CA ALA A 154 -4.69 3.58 8.17
C ALA A 154 -5.91 3.90 7.29
N VAL A 155 -5.78 4.86 6.38
CA VAL A 155 -6.83 5.16 5.38
C VAL A 155 -7.01 3.98 4.43
N LEU A 156 -5.91 3.39 3.94
CA LEU A 156 -5.97 2.20 3.07
C LEU A 156 -6.59 0.99 3.79
N LEU A 157 -6.28 0.79 5.07
CA LEU A 157 -6.92 -0.25 5.89
C LEU A 157 -8.44 -0.05 5.95
N ALA A 158 -8.87 1.17 6.24
CA ALA A 158 -10.28 1.53 6.34
C ALA A 158 -11.01 1.46 4.98
N ALA A 159 -10.28 1.69 3.87
CA ALA A 159 -10.83 1.73 2.51
C ALA A 159 -11.14 0.35 1.90
N GLY A 160 -10.89 -0.74 2.61
CA GLY A 160 -11.33 -2.08 2.23
C GLY A 160 -12.85 -2.18 2.12
N THR A 161 -13.32 -3.23 1.45
CA THR A 161 -14.75 -3.51 1.31
C THR A 161 -15.39 -3.69 2.70
N PRO A 162 -16.53 -3.01 3.01
CA PRO A 162 -17.22 -3.16 4.28
C PRO A 162 -17.49 -4.64 4.62
N GLY A 163 -17.21 -5.03 5.85
CA GLY A 163 -17.28 -6.42 6.32
C GLY A 163 -16.01 -7.24 6.07
N LYS A 164 -15.05 -6.72 5.32
CA LYS A 164 -13.80 -7.42 4.95
C LYS A 164 -12.52 -6.70 5.44
N ARG A 165 -12.66 -5.79 6.41
CA ARG A 165 -11.54 -5.03 6.99
C ARG A 165 -11.17 -5.63 8.34
N MET A 166 -9.93 -6.05 8.51
CA MET A 166 -9.51 -6.84 9.66
C MET A 166 -8.23 -6.32 10.28
N ALA A 167 -8.01 -6.68 11.55
CA ALA A 167 -6.73 -6.52 12.22
C ALA A 167 -6.38 -7.75 13.08
N LEU A 168 -5.11 -8.01 13.27
CA LEU A 168 -4.64 -8.95 14.29
C LEU A 168 -4.74 -8.30 15.68
N PRO A 169 -4.86 -9.09 16.78
CA PRO A 169 -5.17 -8.56 18.12
C PRO A 169 -4.18 -7.53 18.66
N ASN A 170 -2.91 -7.61 18.29
CA ASN A 170 -1.87 -6.68 18.73
C ASN A 170 -1.55 -5.61 17.69
N ALA A 171 -2.39 -5.45 16.66
CA ALA A 171 -2.20 -4.44 15.64
C ALA A 171 -2.44 -3.03 16.21
N ARG A 172 -1.68 -2.07 15.66
CA ARG A 172 -1.77 -0.65 16.00
C ARG A 172 -2.24 0.12 14.79
N VAL A 173 -3.29 0.92 14.97
CA VAL A 173 -3.78 1.86 13.95
C VAL A 173 -3.53 3.29 14.43
N LEU A 174 -2.99 4.14 13.56
CA LEU A 174 -2.75 5.55 13.88
C LEU A 174 -3.34 6.43 12.80
N ILE A 175 -4.16 7.38 13.22
CA ILE A 175 -4.71 8.43 12.35
C ILE A 175 -4.24 9.81 12.82
N HIS A 176 -3.91 10.66 11.87
CA HIS A 176 -3.52 12.06 12.09
C HIS A 176 -3.71 12.86 10.80
N GLN A 177 -3.72 14.19 10.91
CA GLN A 177 -3.78 15.06 9.74
C GLN A 177 -2.49 15.00 8.90
N PRO A 178 -2.54 15.31 7.59
CA PRO A 178 -1.34 15.40 6.77
C PRO A 178 -0.45 16.55 7.27
N TYR A 179 0.86 16.37 7.14
CA TYR A 179 1.84 17.41 7.45
C TYR A 179 2.75 17.65 6.23
N SER A 180 3.36 18.82 6.19
CA SER A 180 4.37 19.16 5.17
C SER A 180 5.59 19.77 5.85
N GLU A 181 6.75 19.46 5.33
CA GLU A 181 8.03 20.03 5.75
C GLU A 181 8.37 21.35 5.02
N THR A 182 7.46 21.88 4.21
CA THR A 182 7.64 23.11 3.44
C THR A 182 7.75 24.31 4.38
N GLY A 183 8.98 24.68 4.74
CA GLY A 183 9.22 25.76 5.70
C GLY A 183 9.85 27.02 5.12
N ARG A 184 10.23 27.06 3.82
CA ARG A 184 10.91 28.19 3.20
C ARG A 184 10.45 28.41 1.77
N GLY A 185 10.13 29.65 1.41
CA GLY A 185 9.70 30.06 0.08
C GLY A 185 9.30 31.53 0.07
N GLN A 186 8.91 32.03 -1.08
CA GLN A 186 8.24 33.32 -1.19
C GLN A 186 6.84 33.24 -0.57
N VAL A 187 6.27 34.37 -0.19
CA VAL A 187 4.93 34.41 0.46
C VAL A 187 3.90 33.66 -0.38
N SER A 188 3.87 33.91 -1.68
CA SER A 188 2.93 33.25 -2.61
C SER A 188 3.12 31.72 -2.67
N ASP A 189 4.37 31.23 -2.58
CA ASP A 189 4.64 29.79 -2.58
C ASP A 189 4.14 29.14 -1.28
N LEU A 190 4.30 29.85 -0.14
CA LEU A 190 3.83 29.41 1.17
C LEU A 190 2.29 29.38 1.24
N GLU A 191 1.62 30.37 0.63
CA GLU A 191 0.15 30.40 0.52
C GLU A 191 -0.36 29.23 -0.32
N ILE A 192 0.26 28.95 -1.48
CA ILE A 192 -0.08 27.79 -2.32
C ILE A 192 0.09 26.48 -1.54
N ALA A 193 1.22 26.32 -0.85
CA ALA A 193 1.49 25.12 -0.06
C ALA A 193 0.49 24.96 1.11
N ALA A 194 0.14 26.05 1.79
CA ALA A 194 -0.83 26.02 2.88
C ALA A 194 -2.24 25.62 2.38
N ASN A 195 -2.67 26.16 1.26
CA ASN A 195 -3.95 25.82 0.64
C ASN A 195 -3.98 24.34 0.22
N GLU A 196 -2.89 23.83 -0.34
CA GLU A 196 -2.81 22.42 -0.76
C GLU A 196 -2.86 21.46 0.45
N ILE A 197 -2.16 21.77 1.54
CA ILE A 197 -2.23 20.96 2.77
C ILE A 197 -3.66 20.97 3.35
N GLN A 198 -4.34 22.11 3.34
CA GLN A 198 -5.73 22.20 3.78
C GLN A 198 -6.65 21.34 2.90
N ARG A 199 -6.44 21.35 1.58
CA ARG A 199 -7.18 20.50 0.65
C ARG A 199 -6.94 19.00 0.93
N MET A 200 -5.69 18.61 1.14
CA MET A 200 -5.33 17.23 1.49
C MET A 200 -5.95 16.80 2.82
N ARG A 201 -5.96 17.70 3.82
CA ARG A 201 -6.59 17.44 5.13
C ARG A 201 -8.08 17.17 4.96
N LEU A 202 -8.79 18.04 4.26
CA LEU A 202 -10.23 17.86 4.01
C LEU A 202 -10.51 16.55 3.29
N GLN A 203 -9.74 16.23 2.27
CA GLN A 203 -9.89 14.98 1.53
C GLN A 203 -9.65 13.74 2.41
N MET A 204 -8.67 13.79 3.32
CA MET A 204 -8.44 12.71 4.30
C MET A 204 -9.60 12.58 5.30
N GLU A 205 -10.13 13.70 5.79
CA GLU A 205 -11.30 13.74 6.67
C GLU A 205 -12.51 13.06 6.00
N GLU A 206 -12.76 13.37 4.71
CA GLU A 206 -13.84 12.78 3.91
C GLU A 206 -13.64 11.28 3.69
N MET A 207 -12.41 10.84 3.35
CA MET A 207 -12.09 9.41 3.20
C MET A 207 -12.33 8.64 4.50
N LEU A 208 -11.84 9.15 5.64
CA LEU A 208 -12.03 8.51 6.94
C LEU A 208 -13.51 8.51 7.36
N ALA A 209 -14.24 9.59 7.10
CA ALA A 209 -15.68 9.66 7.39
C ALA A 209 -16.48 8.65 6.56
N LYS A 210 -16.13 8.50 5.28
CA LYS A 210 -16.76 7.52 4.37
C LYS A 210 -16.57 6.08 4.84
N HIS A 211 -15.42 5.78 5.43
CA HIS A 211 -15.02 4.42 5.78
C HIS A 211 -15.02 4.12 7.29
N SER A 212 -15.61 4.99 8.10
CA SER A 212 -15.76 4.77 9.54
C SER A 212 -17.20 4.99 9.98
N THR A 213 -17.47 4.87 11.29
CA THR A 213 -18.79 5.16 11.87
C THR A 213 -18.86 6.58 12.45
N LYS A 214 -17.84 7.42 12.21
CA LYS A 214 -17.74 8.74 12.83
C LYS A 214 -18.11 9.85 11.84
N PRO A 215 -18.81 10.90 12.30
CA PRO A 215 -19.05 12.08 11.48
C PRO A 215 -17.74 12.85 11.24
N ILE A 216 -17.71 13.63 10.16
CA ILE A 216 -16.50 14.34 9.71
C ILE A 216 -15.96 15.32 10.76
N GLU A 217 -16.85 15.94 11.54
CA GLU A 217 -16.45 16.87 12.63
C GLU A 217 -15.66 16.13 13.71
N LYS A 218 -16.11 14.90 14.07
CA LYS A 218 -15.40 14.07 15.05
C LYS A 218 -14.06 13.61 14.52
N ILE A 219 -13.97 13.27 13.24
CA ILE A 219 -12.70 12.89 12.60
C ILE A 219 -11.74 14.06 12.60
N ARG A 220 -12.20 15.28 12.24
CA ARG A 220 -11.40 16.49 12.24
C ARG A 220 -10.74 16.76 13.59
N ASP A 221 -11.51 16.61 14.68
CA ASP A 221 -11.00 16.77 16.04
C ASP A 221 -9.99 15.66 16.39
N ASP A 222 -10.31 14.42 16.02
CA ASP A 222 -9.50 13.25 16.36
C ASP A 222 -8.14 13.19 15.64
N ILE A 223 -8.07 13.70 14.40
CA ILE A 223 -6.83 13.71 13.62
C ILE A 223 -5.96 14.95 13.85
N GLU A 224 -6.39 15.90 14.70
CA GLU A 224 -5.61 17.12 15.00
C GLU A 224 -4.23 16.79 15.56
N ARG A 225 -4.10 15.70 16.29
CA ARG A 225 -2.85 15.10 16.77
C ARG A 225 -2.91 13.58 16.54
N ASP A 226 -1.77 12.93 16.75
CA ASP A 226 -1.67 11.48 16.65
C ASP A 226 -2.73 10.79 17.52
N LYS A 227 -3.67 10.12 16.89
CA LYS A 227 -4.62 9.25 17.56
C LYS A 227 -4.24 7.81 17.32
N ILE A 228 -3.74 7.19 18.38
CA ILE A 228 -3.31 5.79 18.38
C ILE A 228 -4.48 4.94 18.87
N LEU A 229 -4.82 3.91 18.10
CA LEU A 229 -5.91 3.00 18.36
C LEU A 229 -5.36 1.57 18.47
N THR A 230 -5.79 0.83 19.47
CA THR A 230 -5.65 -0.64 19.52
C THR A 230 -6.56 -1.27 18.47
N ALA A 231 -6.47 -2.59 18.27
CA ALA A 231 -7.38 -3.29 17.37
C ALA A 231 -8.84 -3.13 17.82
N GLU A 232 -9.11 -3.20 19.13
CA GLU A 232 -10.44 -3.00 19.74
C GLU A 232 -10.95 -1.57 19.52
N ASP A 233 -10.09 -0.57 19.71
CA ASP A 233 -10.44 0.83 19.47
C ASP A 233 -10.72 1.09 17.99
N ALA A 234 -9.95 0.51 17.07
CA ALA A 234 -10.15 0.62 15.63
C ALA A 234 -11.47 -0.02 15.19
N LEU A 235 -11.85 -1.16 15.80
CA LEU A 235 -13.14 -1.80 15.61
C LEU A 235 -14.28 -0.90 16.10
N ALA A 236 -14.18 -0.36 17.32
CA ALA A 236 -15.18 0.54 17.90
C ALA A 236 -15.28 1.88 17.14
N TYR A 237 -14.18 2.29 16.49
CA TYR A 237 -14.14 3.47 15.64
C TYR A 237 -14.76 3.23 14.26
N GLY A 238 -14.82 1.97 13.83
CA GLY A 238 -15.36 1.55 12.53
C GLY A 238 -14.34 1.58 11.39
N LEU A 239 -13.04 1.64 11.70
CA LEU A 239 -11.96 1.54 10.69
C LEU A 239 -11.74 0.10 10.24
N ILE A 240 -12.11 -0.87 11.07
CA ILE A 240 -12.11 -2.30 10.76
C ILE A 240 -13.45 -2.92 11.16
N ASP A 241 -13.71 -4.10 10.65
CA ASP A 241 -14.95 -4.85 10.87
C ASP A 241 -14.75 -6.04 11.79
N GLN A 242 -13.49 -6.55 11.92
CA GLN A 242 -13.22 -7.76 12.66
C GLN A 242 -11.79 -7.80 13.22
N ILE A 243 -11.63 -8.40 14.41
CA ILE A 243 -10.32 -8.79 14.98
C ILE A 243 -10.15 -10.29 14.81
N VAL A 244 -9.08 -10.72 14.11
CA VAL A 244 -8.83 -12.12 13.80
C VAL A 244 -7.67 -12.64 14.63
N SER A 245 -7.94 -13.50 15.62
CA SER A 245 -6.91 -14.07 16.51
C SER A 245 -6.21 -15.30 15.91
N ASN A 246 -6.91 -16.09 15.12
CA ASN A 246 -6.33 -17.23 14.41
C ASN A 246 -7.21 -17.62 13.20
N ARG A 247 -6.61 -18.29 12.21
CA ARG A 247 -7.34 -18.76 11.01
C ARG A 247 -8.33 -19.89 11.29
N LYS A 248 -8.16 -20.61 12.41
CA LYS A 248 -9.03 -21.76 12.75
C LYS A 248 -10.39 -21.29 13.28
N SER A 249 -10.49 -20.07 13.80
CA SER A 249 -11.75 -19.50 14.33
C SER A 249 -12.64 -18.89 13.24
N SER A 250 -12.16 -18.76 11.99
CA SER A 250 -12.92 -18.18 10.87
C SER A 250 -13.68 -19.23 10.02
N VAL A 251 -13.61 -20.51 10.39
CA VAL A 251 -14.36 -21.59 9.70
C VAL A 251 -15.60 -21.92 10.53
N GLY A 252 -16.60 -21.08 10.44
CA GLY A 252 -17.87 -21.37 11.11
C GLY A 252 -18.78 -20.14 11.24
N VAL A 253 -19.24 -19.62 10.12
CA VAL A 253 -20.58 -18.97 10.01
C VAL A 253 -21.13 -19.29 8.61
#